data_e5294eb91586da5afa8e934d3575e538
#
_entry.id   e5294eb91586da5afa8e934d3575e538
#
_cell.length_a   1.000
_cell.length_b   1.000
_cell.length_c   1.000
_cell.angle_alpha   90.00
_cell.angle_beta   90.00
_cell.angle_gamma   90.00
#
_symmetry.space_group_name_H-M   'P 1'
#
loop_
_entity.id
_entity.type
_entity.pdbx_description
1 polymer ?
#
loop_
_entity_poly.entity_id
_entity_poly.type
_entity_poly.pdbx_seq_one_letter_code
_entity_poly.pdbx_strand_id
1 'polypeptide(L)'
;MVKAIVGANWGDEGKGKITDMLAEESDIIVRFQGGANAGHTIINDYGKFALHLLPSGVFYNHTTSVIGNGVALNIPYLVKELKSLTDRNVPMPKILVSDRAQILMPYHVAFDTYEEARLAGKSFGSTKSGIAPFYSDKYAKIGFQVNELFGDEQELKEKIANVCTLKNVMLEHLYHQPLLNEEEIFNTLMEYKEMVEPYVCDTSAFLHQALKDGKKILLEGQLGSLKDTDHGIYPMVTSSSTLAPYGAIGAGIPAASITDVVTVVKAYSSAVGAGAFVSEIFGDEADELRRRGGDGGEFGATTGRPRRMGWFDAVATRYGVRMQGTTEVALTVLDVLGYLDEIPMCVGYEIDGKITKDFPTTPQLEKAKPVLKTMPGWKSDIRGITNYEELPVECLNYIEAIEQEIEAPITMVSNGPGRHEIIHRKSKFSK
;
A
#
# COMPACT_ATOMS: atom_id res chain seq x y z
N MET A 1 18.56 7.15 10.88
CA MET A 1 17.45 6.26 11.35
C MET A 1 16.53 6.02 10.18
N VAL A 2 16.19 4.76 9.90
CA VAL A 2 15.26 4.40 8.82
C VAL A 2 14.03 3.73 9.42
N LYS A 3 12.87 4.30 9.16
CA LYS A 3 11.57 3.79 9.59
C LYS A 3 10.78 3.35 8.37
N ALA A 4 10.12 2.18 8.42
CA ALA A 4 9.22 1.71 7.37
C ALA A 4 7.77 1.79 7.83
N ILE A 5 6.85 2.24 6.97
CA ILE A 5 5.41 2.18 7.19
C ILE A 5 4.80 1.19 6.21
N VAL A 6 4.12 0.20 6.75
CA VAL A 6 3.54 -0.92 6.00
C VAL A 6 2.14 -1.28 6.51
N GLY A 7 1.40 -2.07 5.75
CA GLY A 7 0.07 -2.55 6.15
C GLY A 7 0.11 -3.99 6.66
N ALA A 8 -0.69 -4.30 7.65
CA ALA A 8 -0.76 -5.65 8.22
C ALA A 8 -1.56 -6.64 7.36
N ASN A 9 -2.63 -6.18 6.71
CA ASN A 9 -3.67 -7.05 6.17
C ASN A 9 -3.83 -6.93 4.65
N TRP A 10 -5.04 -6.58 4.18
CA TRP A 10 -5.40 -6.52 2.75
C TRP A 10 -5.07 -5.19 2.06
N GLY A 11 -4.51 -4.22 2.78
CA GLY A 11 -4.33 -2.84 2.32
C GLY A 11 -5.44 -1.92 2.83
N ASP A 12 -5.34 -0.64 2.47
CA ASP A 12 -6.30 0.41 2.88
C ASP A 12 -6.42 0.62 4.41
N GLU A 13 -5.36 0.28 5.16
CA GLU A 13 -5.33 0.42 6.63
C GLU A 13 -5.20 1.88 7.10
N GLY A 14 -5.05 2.85 6.20
CA GLY A 14 -4.86 4.27 6.55
C GLY A 14 -3.39 4.69 6.65
N LYS A 15 -2.50 4.00 5.93
CA LYS A 15 -1.06 4.31 5.89
C LYS A 15 -0.75 5.75 5.52
N GLY A 16 -1.49 6.34 4.56
CA GLY A 16 -1.28 7.71 4.12
C GLY A 16 -1.33 8.73 5.26
N LYS A 17 -2.34 8.63 6.14
CA LYS A 17 -2.45 9.50 7.33
C LYS A 17 -1.25 9.35 8.28
N ILE A 18 -0.85 8.10 8.56
CA ILE A 18 0.28 7.83 9.47
C ILE A 18 1.59 8.29 8.84
N THR A 19 1.77 8.08 7.52
CA THR A 19 2.94 8.59 6.79
C THR A 19 2.99 10.11 6.81
N ASP A 20 1.88 10.78 6.55
CA ASP A 20 1.79 12.24 6.56
C ASP A 20 2.15 12.81 7.94
N MET A 21 1.66 12.22 9.03
CA MET A 21 2.04 12.59 10.38
C MET A 21 3.55 12.39 10.64
N LEU A 22 4.10 11.22 10.30
CA LEU A 22 5.53 10.91 10.53
C LEU A 22 6.46 11.66 9.57
N ALA A 23 5.97 12.15 8.44
CA ALA A 23 6.72 12.96 7.49
C ALA A 23 7.15 14.31 8.09
N GLU A 24 6.41 14.84 9.05
CA GLU A 24 6.76 16.08 9.75
C GLU A 24 8.14 16.02 10.41
N GLU A 25 8.52 14.85 10.93
CA GLU A 25 9.81 14.63 11.59
C GLU A 25 10.86 13.97 10.69
N SER A 26 10.55 13.74 9.42
CA SER A 26 11.41 13.02 8.47
C SER A 26 12.09 13.96 7.50
N ASP A 27 13.34 13.68 7.14
CA ASP A 27 14.06 14.43 6.10
C ASP A 27 13.75 13.93 4.68
N ILE A 28 13.53 12.61 4.56
CA ILE A 28 13.35 11.95 3.26
C ILE A 28 12.23 10.93 3.36
N ILE A 29 11.31 10.94 2.39
CA ILE A 29 10.24 9.94 2.27
C ILE A 29 10.42 9.17 0.95
N VAL A 30 10.49 7.83 1.02
CA VAL A 30 10.77 6.97 -0.13
C VAL A 30 9.59 6.03 -0.40
N ARG A 31 9.01 6.13 -1.60
CA ARG A 31 8.17 5.05 -2.14
C ARG A 31 9.09 3.96 -2.67
N PHE A 32 8.93 2.73 -2.18
CA PHE A 32 9.87 1.65 -2.49
C PHE A 32 9.27 0.51 -3.33
N GLN A 33 7.96 0.46 -3.51
CA GLN A 33 7.28 -0.59 -4.27
C GLN A 33 5.89 -0.16 -4.75
N GLY A 34 5.27 -1.00 -5.59
CA GLY A 34 3.93 -0.74 -6.15
C GLY A 34 4.00 0.31 -7.24
N GLY A 35 2.89 0.93 -7.53
CA GLY A 35 2.73 1.96 -8.55
C GLY A 35 1.49 2.79 -8.28
N ALA A 36 0.82 3.27 -9.34
CA ALA A 36 -0.39 4.09 -9.22
C ALA A 36 -1.67 3.29 -8.97
N ASN A 37 -1.57 2.02 -8.56
CA ASN A 37 -2.72 1.11 -8.36
C ASN A 37 -3.46 1.30 -7.03
N ALA A 38 -2.82 1.91 -6.03
CA ALA A 38 -3.45 2.18 -4.73
C ALA A 38 -3.35 3.67 -4.39
N GLY A 39 -4.45 4.25 -3.90
CA GLY A 39 -4.51 5.65 -3.48
C GLY A 39 -4.30 5.80 -1.98
N HIS A 40 -3.46 6.76 -1.58
CA HIS A 40 -3.28 7.19 -0.20
C HIS A 40 -4.08 8.48 0.02
N THR A 41 -5.14 8.40 0.81
CA THR A 41 -5.93 9.60 1.18
C THR A 41 -5.25 10.33 2.32
N ILE A 42 -5.03 11.62 2.14
CA ILE A 42 -4.44 12.55 3.12
C ILE A 42 -5.38 13.73 3.28
N ILE A 43 -5.63 14.13 4.53
CA ILE A 43 -6.40 15.32 4.88
C ILE A 43 -5.49 16.22 5.70
N ASN A 44 -5.19 17.39 5.16
CA ASN A 44 -4.31 18.40 5.77
C ASN A 44 -4.82 19.81 5.49
N ASP A 45 -4.02 20.84 5.83
CA ASP A 45 -4.38 22.26 5.67
C ASP A 45 -4.62 22.69 4.21
N TYR A 46 -4.07 21.94 3.23
CA TYR A 46 -4.34 22.17 1.81
C TYR A 46 -5.64 21.49 1.33
N GLY A 47 -6.30 20.70 2.20
CA GLY A 47 -7.51 19.95 1.91
C GLY A 47 -7.31 18.44 1.77
N LYS A 48 -8.24 17.79 1.07
CA LYS A 48 -8.23 16.32 0.86
C LYS A 48 -7.54 15.98 -0.46
N PHE A 49 -6.55 15.08 -0.40
CA PHE A 49 -5.81 14.54 -1.54
C PHE A 49 -5.87 13.03 -1.57
N ALA A 50 -5.88 12.48 -2.78
CA ALA A 50 -5.64 11.06 -3.02
C ALA A 50 -4.38 10.92 -3.86
N LEU A 51 -3.25 10.62 -3.22
CA LEU A 51 -1.96 10.38 -3.90
C LEU A 51 -1.84 8.91 -4.26
N HIS A 52 -1.33 8.63 -5.44
CA HIS A 52 -1.15 7.25 -5.93
C HIS A 52 0.33 6.91 -6.09
N LEU A 53 1.11 7.79 -6.70
CA LEU A 53 2.53 7.57 -6.99
C LEU A 53 3.43 8.42 -6.10
N LEU A 54 3.05 9.66 -5.84
CA LEU A 54 3.81 10.55 -4.97
C LEU A 54 3.84 10.05 -3.52
N PRO A 55 4.99 10.19 -2.82
CA PRO A 55 5.05 9.97 -1.38
C PRO A 55 4.14 10.92 -0.61
N SER A 56 3.59 10.45 0.52
CA SER A 56 2.67 11.25 1.35
C SER A 56 3.32 12.48 1.99
N GLY A 57 4.65 12.57 2.01
CA GLY A 57 5.41 13.70 2.57
C GLY A 57 5.54 14.93 1.66
N VAL A 58 4.96 14.92 0.44
CA VAL A 58 5.07 16.04 -0.53
C VAL A 58 4.49 17.37 -0.05
N PHE A 59 3.78 17.38 1.06
CA PHE A 59 3.19 18.57 1.65
C PHE A 59 4.14 19.36 2.56
N TYR A 60 5.34 18.83 2.83
CA TYR A 60 6.33 19.43 3.71
C TYR A 60 7.53 19.96 2.92
N ASN A 61 7.80 21.27 3.02
CA ASN A 61 8.88 21.93 2.27
C ASN A 61 10.30 21.47 2.65
N HIS A 62 10.48 20.93 3.86
CA HIS A 62 11.78 20.46 4.36
C HIS A 62 12.11 19.03 3.89
N THR A 63 11.12 18.27 3.41
CA THR A 63 11.31 16.88 3.02
C THR A 63 11.78 16.76 1.57
N THR A 64 12.51 15.68 1.28
CA THR A 64 12.78 15.21 -0.09
C THR A 64 11.99 13.94 -0.33
N SER A 65 11.18 13.93 -1.37
CA SER A 65 10.38 12.76 -1.77
C SER A 65 11.12 11.95 -2.83
N VAL A 66 11.26 10.65 -2.63
CA VAL A 66 12.01 9.75 -3.51
C VAL A 66 11.10 8.68 -4.08
N ILE A 67 11.13 8.53 -5.39
CA ILE A 67 10.59 7.36 -6.09
C ILE A 67 11.73 6.36 -6.27
N GLY A 68 11.71 5.31 -5.46
CA GLY A 68 12.77 4.30 -5.44
C GLY A 68 12.74 3.35 -6.63
N ASN A 69 13.80 2.57 -6.78
CA ASN A 69 13.98 1.64 -7.90
C ASN A 69 12.97 0.46 -7.91
N GLY A 70 12.29 0.20 -6.80
CA GLY A 70 11.27 -0.84 -6.72
C GLY A 70 9.89 -0.44 -7.25
N VAL A 71 9.67 0.83 -7.58
CA VAL A 71 8.37 1.37 -8.00
C VAL A 71 8.11 1.08 -9.49
N ALA A 72 6.87 0.73 -9.81
CA ALA A 72 6.35 0.71 -11.18
C ALA A 72 6.04 2.16 -11.61
N LEU A 73 6.99 2.80 -12.27
CA LEU A 73 6.98 4.22 -12.56
C LEU A 73 6.09 4.56 -13.76
N ASN A 74 4.91 5.08 -13.51
CA ASN A 74 4.07 5.69 -14.53
C ASN A 74 4.41 7.18 -14.64
N ILE A 75 5.26 7.55 -15.60
CA ILE A 75 5.80 8.90 -15.75
C ILE A 75 4.71 9.94 -16.02
N PRO A 76 3.76 9.74 -16.96
CA PRO A 76 2.64 10.68 -17.15
C PRO A 76 1.81 10.88 -15.88
N TYR A 77 1.61 9.81 -15.10
CA TYR A 77 0.85 9.90 -13.86
C TYR A 77 1.59 10.72 -12.79
N LEU A 78 2.92 10.54 -12.68
CA LEU A 78 3.78 11.34 -11.79
C LEU A 78 3.66 12.84 -12.09
N VAL A 79 3.80 13.22 -13.36
CA VAL A 79 3.70 14.62 -13.79
C VAL A 79 2.30 15.19 -13.55
N LYS A 80 1.25 14.38 -13.82
CA LYS A 80 -0.14 14.77 -13.54
C LYS A 80 -0.38 15.00 -12.04
N GLU A 81 0.15 14.15 -11.16
CA GLU A 81 0.02 14.34 -9.71
C GLU A 81 0.77 15.59 -9.24
N LEU A 82 2.02 15.81 -9.70
CA LEU A 82 2.76 17.02 -9.39
C LEU A 82 2.01 18.28 -9.80
N LYS A 83 1.45 18.29 -11.03
CA LYS A 83 0.61 19.38 -11.48
C LYS A 83 -0.62 19.59 -10.60
N SER A 84 -1.29 18.52 -10.18
CA SER A 84 -2.47 18.62 -9.32
C SER A 84 -2.18 19.24 -7.95
N LEU A 85 -0.96 19.10 -7.42
CA LEU A 85 -0.52 19.76 -6.19
C LEU A 85 -0.39 21.28 -6.40
N THR A 86 0.33 21.68 -7.45
CA THR A 86 0.57 23.08 -7.76
C THR A 86 -0.72 23.83 -8.15
N ASP A 87 -1.63 23.20 -8.88
CA ASP A 87 -2.94 23.77 -9.21
C ASP A 87 -3.80 24.04 -7.97
N ARG A 88 -3.48 23.41 -6.83
CA ARG A 88 -4.14 23.60 -5.53
C ARG A 88 -3.28 24.39 -4.53
N ASN A 89 -2.31 25.15 -5.02
CA ASN A 89 -1.40 26.00 -4.23
C ASN A 89 -0.52 25.25 -3.22
N VAL A 90 -0.29 23.95 -3.42
CA VAL A 90 0.77 23.25 -2.68
C VAL A 90 2.10 23.63 -3.31
N PRO A 91 3.11 24.05 -2.53
CA PRO A 91 4.44 24.35 -3.06
C PRO A 91 5.02 23.13 -3.79
N MET A 92 5.76 23.38 -4.87
CA MET A 92 6.38 22.30 -5.64
C MET A 92 7.33 21.49 -4.73
N PRO A 93 7.08 20.21 -4.49
CA PRO A 93 7.92 19.39 -3.62
C PRO A 93 9.27 19.07 -4.26
N LYS A 94 10.28 18.78 -3.44
CA LYS A 94 11.55 18.23 -3.92
C LYS A 94 11.34 16.75 -4.26
N ILE A 95 11.40 16.41 -5.54
CA ILE A 95 11.22 15.03 -6.04
C ILE A 95 12.51 14.51 -6.63
N LEU A 96 12.87 13.28 -6.28
CA LEU A 96 13.94 12.52 -6.90
C LEU A 96 13.38 11.19 -7.42
N VAL A 97 13.74 10.83 -8.62
CA VAL A 97 13.35 9.58 -9.29
C VAL A 97 14.59 8.74 -9.53
N SER A 98 14.55 7.49 -9.11
CA SER A 98 15.66 6.57 -9.33
C SER A 98 15.89 6.34 -10.82
N ASP A 99 17.14 6.51 -11.25
CA ASP A 99 17.62 6.13 -12.58
C ASP A 99 17.46 4.62 -12.87
N ARG A 100 17.36 3.80 -11.82
CA ARG A 100 17.12 2.35 -11.88
C ARG A 100 15.65 1.94 -11.77
N ALA A 101 14.73 2.89 -11.56
CA ALA A 101 13.30 2.59 -11.61
C ALA A 101 12.92 2.12 -13.01
N GLN A 102 11.94 1.19 -13.08
CA GLN A 102 11.45 0.75 -14.38
C GLN A 102 10.15 1.46 -14.74
N ILE A 103 9.98 1.69 -16.04
CA ILE A 103 8.91 2.47 -16.64
C ILE A 103 7.69 1.58 -16.87
N LEU A 104 6.55 1.98 -16.34
CA LEU A 104 5.27 1.37 -16.66
C LEU A 104 4.78 1.92 -18.00
N MET A 105 4.78 1.08 -19.01
CA MET A 105 4.41 1.42 -20.39
C MET A 105 2.90 1.33 -20.60
N PRO A 106 2.34 2.08 -21.57
CA PRO A 106 0.90 2.01 -21.91
C PRO A 106 0.40 0.59 -22.22
N TYR A 107 1.24 -0.24 -22.86
CA TYR A 107 0.85 -1.62 -23.17
C TYR A 107 0.71 -2.48 -21.90
N HIS A 108 1.38 -2.17 -20.78
CA HIS A 108 1.14 -2.87 -19.52
C HIS A 108 -0.31 -2.68 -19.05
N VAL A 109 -0.84 -1.47 -19.16
CA VAL A 109 -2.25 -1.15 -18.81
C VAL A 109 -3.21 -1.88 -19.74
N ALA A 110 -2.89 -1.93 -21.05
CA ALA A 110 -3.68 -2.64 -22.03
C ALA A 110 -3.70 -4.16 -21.73
N PHE A 111 -2.55 -4.76 -21.48
CA PHE A 111 -2.43 -6.20 -21.15
C PHE A 111 -3.19 -6.56 -19.87
N ASP A 112 -3.10 -5.74 -18.82
CA ASP A 112 -3.86 -5.93 -17.58
C ASP A 112 -5.38 -5.92 -17.85
N THR A 113 -5.82 -5.02 -18.72
CA THR A 113 -7.23 -4.93 -19.13
C THR A 113 -7.68 -6.15 -19.96
N TYR A 114 -6.84 -6.60 -20.90
CA TYR A 114 -7.14 -7.76 -21.75
C TYR A 114 -7.18 -9.05 -20.93
N GLU A 115 -6.27 -9.21 -19.98
CA GLU A 115 -6.23 -10.39 -19.13
C GLU A 115 -7.44 -10.46 -18.19
N GLU A 116 -7.84 -9.36 -17.57
CA GLU A 116 -9.08 -9.30 -16.76
C GLU A 116 -10.32 -9.64 -17.61
N ALA A 117 -10.37 -9.18 -18.86
CA ALA A 117 -11.46 -9.52 -19.78
C ALA A 117 -11.43 -11.01 -20.17
N ARG A 118 -10.25 -11.57 -20.45
CA ARG A 118 -10.08 -12.99 -20.82
C ARG A 118 -10.49 -13.93 -19.69
N LEU A 119 -10.17 -13.58 -18.44
CA LEU A 119 -10.51 -14.37 -17.26
C LEU A 119 -12.01 -14.31 -16.92
N ALA A 120 -12.72 -13.33 -17.41
CA ALA A 120 -14.17 -13.15 -17.21
C ALA A 120 -14.58 -13.30 -15.73
N GLY A 121 -15.49 -14.23 -15.39
CA GLY A 121 -15.98 -14.45 -14.02
C GLY A 121 -14.93 -14.98 -13.00
N LYS A 122 -13.70 -15.29 -13.44
CA LYS A 122 -12.58 -15.71 -12.60
C LYS A 122 -11.48 -14.63 -12.51
N SER A 123 -11.80 -13.38 -12.84
CA SER A 123 -10.86 -12.27 -12.80
C SER A 123 -10.36 -11.98 -11.38
N PHE A 124 -9.14 -11.47 -11.28
CA PHE A 124 -8.52 -11.12 -9.98
C PHE A 124 -9.11 -9.85 -9.36
N GLY A 125 -9.87 -9.07 -10.13
CA GLY A 125 -10.39 -7.77 -9.71
C GLY A 125 -9.32 -6.68 -9.78
N SER A 126 -8.43 -6.75 -10.78
CA SER A 126 -7.38 -5.77 -11.02
C SER A 126 -7.91 -4.34 -11.07
N THR A 127 -7.07 -3.40 -10.66
CA THR A 127 -7.31 -1.96 -10.85
C THR A 127 -7.10 -1.52 -12.30
N LYS A 128 -6.64 -2.42 -13.16
CA LYS A 128 -6.25 -2.16 -14.56
C LYS A 128 -5.18 -1.07 -14.67
N SER A 129 -4.27 -1.04 -13.72
CA SER A 129 -3.16 -0.08 -13.67
C SER A 129 -1.85 -0.65 -14.26
N GLY A 130 -1.89 -1.85 -14.85
CA GLY A 130 -0.76 -2.47 -15.52
C GLY A 130 0.30 -3.09 -14.62
N ILE A 131 0.00 -3.29 -13.34
CA ILE A 131 0.99 -3.72 -12.33
C ILE A 131 1.49 -5.14 -12.58
N ALA A 132 0.61 -6.11 -12.81
CA ALA A 132 1.00 -7.50 -13.04
C ALA A 132 1.82 -7.66 -14.33
N PRO A 133 1.42 -7.13 -15.49
CA PRO A 133 2.24 -7.16 -16.70
C PRO A 133 3.59 -6.44 -16.53
N PHE A 134 3.61 -5.32 -15.81
CA PHE A 134 4.85 -4.59 -15.54
C PHE A 134 5.86 -5.43 -14.74
N TYR A 135 5.46 -6.00 -13.60
CA TYR A 135 6.37 -6.82 -12.80
C TYR A 135 6.75 -8.12 -13.51
N SER A 136 5.87 -8.69 -14.33
CA SER A 136 6.19 -9.81 -15.21
C SER A 136 7.35 -9.46 -16.14
N ASP A 137 7.29 -8.33 -16.81
CA ASP A 137 8.33 -7.85 -17.72
C ASP A 137 9.64 -7.52 -16.98
N LYS A 138 9.55 -6.92 -15.80
CA LYS A 138 10.70 -6.63 -14.95
C LYS A 138 11.51 -7.90 -14.64
N TYR A 139 10.83 -8.96 -14.19
CA TYR A 139 11.50 -10.22 -13.84
C TYR A 139 11.87 -11.07 -15.06
N ALA A 140 11.16 -10.90 -16.18
CA ALA A 140 11.56 -11.44 -17.49
C ALA A 140 12.74 -10.68 -18.11
N LYS A 141 13.16 -9.55 -17.53
CA LYS A 141 14.28 -8.70 -17.96
C LYS A 141 14.06 -8.02 -19.33
N ILE A 142 12.81 -7.72 -19.64
CA ILE A 142 12.38 -7.02 -20.87
C ILE A 142 11.77 -5.64 -20.60
N GLY A 143 11.68 -5.24 -19.31
CA GLY A 143 11.24 -3.90 -18.92
C GLY A 143 12.29 -2.82 -19.24
N PHE A 144 11.85 -1.56 -19.31
CA PHE A 144 12.72 -0.40 -19.57
C PHE A 144 13.05 0.31 -18.25
N GLN A 145 14.35 0.50 -17.95
CA GLN A 145 14.80 1.35 -16.85
C GLN A 145 14.88 2.81 -17.30
N VAL A 146 14.71 3.73 -16.34
CA VAL A 146 14.81 5.18 -16.61
C VAL A 146 16.17 5.57 -17.21
N ASN A 147 17.27 4.98 -16.71
CA ASN A 147 18.62 5.27 -17.24
C ASN A 147 18.78 4.94 -18.73
N GLU A 148 18.03 3.96 -19.26
CA GLU A 148 18.11 3.59 -20.69
C GLU A 148 17.62 4.72 -21.61
N LEU A 149 16.78 5.63 -21.11
CA LEU A 149 16.35 6.81 -21.87
C LEU A 149 17.49 7.79 -22.15
N PHE A 150 18.57 7.72 -21.37
CA PHE A 150 19.74 8.58 -21.46
C PHE A 150 20.95 7.86 -22.05
N GLY A 151 20.78 6.60 -22.47
CA GLY A 151 21.79 5.77 -23.09
C GLY A 151 21.83 5.89 -24.61
N ASP A 152 22.35 4.86 -25.27
CA ASP A 152 22.42 4.79 -26.72
C ASP A 152 21.04 4.52 -27.34
N GLU A 153 20.61 5.38 -28.26
CA GLU A 153 19.30 5.27 -28.90
C GLU A 153 19.16 4.03 -29.78
N GLN A 154 20.26 3.55 -30.37
CA GLN A 154 20.23 2.37 -31.22
C GLN A 154 20.02 1.11 -30.39
N GLU A 155 20.70 0.99 -29.23
CA GLU A 155 20.46 -0.11 -28.27
C GLU A 155 19.01 -0.09 -27.75
N LEU A 156 18.46 1.10 -27.47
CA LEU A 156 17.07 1.25 -27.06
C LEU A 156 16.09 0.78 -28.14
N LYS A 157 16.32 1.15 -29.42
CA LYS A 157 15.49 0.71 -30.55
C LYS A 157 15.53 -0.81 -30.75
N GLU A 158 16.72 -1.41 -30.64
CA GLU A 158 16.88 -2.88 -30.73
C GLU A 158 16.12 -3.59 -29.61
N LYS A 159 16.16 -3.06 -28.39
CA LYS A 159 15.38 -3.57 -27.26
C LYS A 159 13.88 -3.45 -27.50
N ILE A 160 13.42 -2.31 -28.03
CA ILE A 160 12.00 -2.09 -28.38
C ILE A 160 11.54 -3.12 -29.41
N ALA A 161 12.30 -3.36 -30.48
CA ALA A 161 11.98 -4.36 -31.50
C ALA A 161 11.81 -5.75 -30.90
N ASN A 162 12.71 -6.15 -29.99
CA ASN A 162 12.63 -7.43 -29.28
C ASN A 162 11.37 -7.51 -28.39
N VAL A 163 11.03 -6.46 -27.66
CA VAL A 163 9.83 -6.38 -26.83
C VAL A 163 8.58 -6.45 -27.69
N CYS A 164 8.50 -5.70 -28.78
CA CYS A 164 7.38 -5.74 -29.73
C CYS A 164 7.18 -7.15 -30.28
N THR A 165 8.25 -7.83 -30.71
CA THR A 165 8.17 -9.21 -31.21
C THR A 165 7.48 -10.14 -30.19
N LEU A 166 7.91 -10.09 -28.92
CA LEU A 166 7.33 -10.95 -27.85
C LEU A 166 5.88 -10.58 -27.55
N LYS A 167 5.58 -9.30 -27.42
CA LYS A 167 4.25 -8.80 -27.04
C LYS A 167 3.23 -9.00 -28.18
N ASN A 168 3.63 -8.83 -29.42
CA ASN A 168 2.78 -8.97 -30.58
C ASN A 168 2.28 -10.41 -30.78
N VAL A 169 3.07 -11.42 -30.39
CA VAL A 169 2.58 -12.82 -30.35
C VAL A 169 1.37 -12.96 -29.44
N MET A 170 1.41 -12.36 -28.25
CA MET A 170 0.28 -12.41 -27.32
C MET A 170 -0.91 -11.59 -27.83
N LEU A 171 -0.66 -10.41 -28.39
CA LEU A 171 -1.70 -9.54 -28.93
C LEU A 171 -2.43 -10.21 -30.09
N GLU A 172 -1.70 -10.83 -31.03
CA GLU A 172 -2.27 -11.47 -32.20
C GLU A 172 -3.02 -12.76 -31.85
N HIS A 173 -2.34 -13.67 -31.11
CA HIS A 173 -2.84 -15.05 -30.97
C HIS A 173 -3.65 -15.32 -29.69
N LEU A 174 -3.48 -14.50 -28.63
CA LEU A 174 -4.20 -14.69 -27.37
C LEU A 174 -5.31 -13.65 -27.15
N TYR A 175 -4.99 -12.38 -27.37
CA TYR A 175 -5.92 -11.30 -27.07
C TYR A 175 -6.69 -10.79 -28.28
N HIS A 176 -6.22 -11.08 -29.51
CA HIS A 176 -6.81 -10.62 -30.78
C HIS A 176 -6.96 -9.09 -30.80
N GLN A 177 -5.89 -8.39 -30.46
CA GLN A 177 -5.81 -6.95 -30.32
C GLN A 177 -4.78 -6.37 -31.32
N PRO A 178 -4.85 -5.04 -31.61
CA PRO A 178 -3.86 -4.37 -32.44
C PRO A 178 -2.43 -4.59 -31.95
N LEU A 179 -1.52 -4.76 -32.90
CA LEU A 179 -0.10 -4.98 -32.61
C LEU A 179 0.58 -3.68 -32.17
N LEU A 180 1.61 -3.80 -31.35
CA LEU A 180 2.48 -2.69 -30.98
C LEU A 180 3.32 -2.25 -32.16
N ASN A 181 3.54 -0.95 -32.27
CA ASN A 181 4.41 -0.32 -33.24
C ASN A 181 5.69 0.17 -32.57
N GLU A 182 6.84 -0.19 -33.12
CA GLU A 182 8.16 0.12 -32.53
C GLU A 182 8.43 1.64 -32.49
N GLU A 183 8.05 2.37 -33.55
CA GLU A 183 8.24 3.81 -33.63
C GLU A 183 7.37 4.56 -32.62
N GLU A 184 6.12 4.13 -32.43
CA GLU A 184 5.22 4.71 -31.42
C GLU A 184 5.78 4.50 -29.99
N ILE A 185 6.33 3.32 -29.70
CA ILE A 185 6.94 3.05 -28.40
C ILE A 185 8.21 3.90 -28.19
N PHE A 186 9.05 4.01 -29.22
CA PHE A 186 10.24 4.85 -29.17
C PHE A 186 9.86 6.32 -28.89
N ASN A 187 8.91 6.86 -29.64
CA ASN A 187 8.44 8.23 -29.46
C ASN A 187 7.86 8.44 -28.05
N THR A 188 7.07 7.50 -27.55
CA THR A 188 6.53 7.53 -26.19
C THR A 188 7.68 7.58 -25.15
N LEU A 189 8.72 6.78 -25.31
CA LEU A 189 9.87 6.79 -24.39
C LEU A 189 10.65 8.11 -24.46
N MET A 190 10.76 8.73 -25.64
CA MET A 190 11.40 10.05 -25.77
C MET A 190 10.58 11.16 -25.10
N GLU A 191 9.25 11.14 -25.22
CA GLU A 191 8.38 12.04 -24.46
C GLU A 191 8.55 11.82 -22.94
N TYR A 192 8.64 10.56 -22.49
CA TYR A 192 8.86 10.23 -21.09
C TYR A 192 10.22 10.70 -20.59
N LYS A 193 11.25 10.65 -21.42
CA LYS A 193 12.57 11.23 -21.12
C LYS A 193 12.47 12.70 -20.76
N GLU A 194 11.84 13.51 -21.62
CA GLU A 194 11.65 14.95 -21.38
C GLU A 194 10.88 15.23 -20.08
N MET A 195 9.83 14.43 -19.82
CA MET A 195 9.00 14.58 -18.61
C MET A 195 9.75 14.27 -17.32
N VAL A 196 10.62 13.24 -17.33
CA VAL A 196 11.23 12.73 -16.09
C VAL A 196 12.63 13.31 -15.82
N GLU A 197 13.33 13.78 -16.85
CA GLU A 197 14.71 14.29 -16.79
C GLU A 197 14.98 15.23 -15.61
N PRO A 198 14.09 16.21 -15.26
CA PRO A 198 14.36 17.12 -14.15
C PRO A 198 14.46 16.45 -12.77
N TYR A 199 14.00 15.21 -12.63
CA TYR A 199 13.88 14.50 -11.36
C TYR A 199 14.86 13.34 -11.22
N VAL A 200 15.49 12.87 -12.30
CA VAL A 200 16.31 11.65 -12.35
C VAL A 200 17.65 11.84 -11.67
N CYS A 201 17.99 10.90 -10.80
CA CYS A 201 19.34 10.82 -10.22
C CYS A 201 19.65 9.40 -9.73
N ASP A 202 20.91 9.15 -9.35
CA ASP A 202 21.28 7.95 -8.58
C ASP A 202 20.75 8.08 -7.14
N THR A 203 19.51 7.64 -6.93
CA THR A 203 18.86 7.69 -5.62
C THR A 203 19.55 6.80 -4.60
N SER A 204 20.21 5.72 -5.03
CA SER A 204 20.96 4.85 -4.11
C SER A 204 22.16 5.59 -3.52
N ALA A 205 22.96 6.26 -4.35
CA ALA A 205 24.06 7.11 -3.86
C ALA A 205 23.55 8.24 -2.95
N PHE A 206 22.46 8.89 -3.31
CA PHE A 206 21.82 9.93 -2.51
C PHE A 206 21.41 9.41 -1.13
N LEU A 207 20.71 8.27 -1.07
CA LEU A 207 20.23 7.70 0.20
C LEU A 207 21.38 7.16 1.06
N HIS A 208 22.42 6.57 0.45
CA HIS A 208 23.63 6.17 1.17
C HIS A 208 24.35 7.36 1.81
N GLN A 209 24.43 8.51 1.12
CA GLN A 209 24.99 9.72 1.72
C GLN A 209 24.08 10.25 2.84
N ALA A 210 22.78 10.25 2.64
CA ALA A 210 21.81 10.64 3.68
C ALA A 210 21.93 9.79 4.96
N LEU A 211 22.15 8.47 4.82
CA LEU A 211 22.41 7.59 5.94
C LEU A 211 23.69 7.97 6.71
N LYS A 212 24.77 8.29 6.02
CA LYS A 212 26.03 8.77 6.63
C LYS A 212 25.84 10.10 7.34
N ASP A 213 25.01 10.97 6.81
CA ASP A 213 24.68 12.29 7.37
C ASP A 213 23.68 12.21 8.52
N GLY A 214 23.25 10.99 8.91
CA GLY A 214 22.32 10.77 10.01
C GLY A 214 20.89 11.22 9.73
N LYS A 215 20.49 11.36 8.46
CA LYS A 215 19.15 11.78 8.05
C LYS A 215 18.08 10.77 8.46
N LYS A 216 16.90 11.27 8.79
CA LYS A 216 15.71 10.48 9.08
C LYS A 216 15.01 10.10 7.76
N ILE A 217 15.00 8.82 7.44
CA ILE A 217 14.40 8.28 6.20
C ILE A 217 13.14 7.49 6.57
N LEU A 218 12.04 7.81 5.90
CA LEU A 218 10.76 7.13 6.01
C LEU A 218 10.47 6.36 4.72
N LEU A 219 10.36 5.03 4.83
CA LEU A 219 9.99 4.16 3.72
C LEU A 219 8.47 3.97 3.72
N GLU A 220 7.80 4.42 2.68
CA GLU A 220 6.35 4.33 2.52
C GLU A 220 5.96 3.15 1.66
N GLY A 221 5.36 2.13 2.29
CA GLY A 221 4.81 0.97 1.61
C GLY A 221 3.40 1.17 1.07
N GLN A 222 2.98 0.25 0.21
CA GLN A 222 1.68 0.22 -0.42
C GLN A 222 1.03 -1.14 -0.19
N LEU A 223 -0.30 -1.19 -0.06
CA LEU A 223 -1.06 -2.40 0.25
C LEU A 223 -0.72 -2.98 1.64
N GLY A 224 -0.86 -4.28 1.85
CA GLY A 224 -0.60 -4.95 3.13
C GLY A 224 -0.05 -6.36 2.95
N SER A 225 0.33 -7.02 4.04
CA SER A 225 1.02 -8.32 4.04
C SER A 225 0.28 -9.41 3.28
N LEU A 226 -1.06 -9.43 3.36
CA LEU A 226 -1.88 -10.45 2.69
C LEU A 226 -1.98 -10.24 1.17
N LYS A 227 -1.47 -9.12 0.66
CA LYS A 227 -1.34 -8.84 -0.77
C LYS A 227 0.09 -9.01 -1.30
N ASP A 228 1.01 -9.46 -0.46
CA ASP A 228 2.38 -9.82 -0.87
C ASP A 228 2.38 -11.03 -1.82
N THR A 229 3.26 -11.01 -2.82
CA THR A 229 3.31 -12.05 -3.85
C THR A 229 3.69 -13.42 -3.29
N ASP A 230 4.61 -13.46 -2.29
CA ASP A 230 5.13 -14.70 -1.73
C ASP A 230 4.38 -15.15 -0.48
N HIS A 231 3.95 -14.20 0.36
CA HIS A 231 3.39 -14.45 1.68
C HIS A 231 1.90 -14.12 1.81
N GLY A 232 1.28 -13.57 0.77
CA GLY A 232 -0.14 -13.22 0.77
C GLY A 232 -1.07 -14.37 0.41
N ILE A 233 -2.33 -14.02 0.15
CA ILE A 233 -3.41 -14.95 -0.23
C ILE A 233 -3.35 -15.28 -1.73
N TYR A 234 -2.20 -15.77 -2.20
CA TYR A 234 -1.97 -16.10 -3.61
C TYR A 234 -3.09 -17.01 -4.17
N PRO A 235 -3.61 -16.75 -5.40
CA PRO A 235 -3.14 -15.77 -6.40
C PRO A 235 -3.78 -14.38 -6.29
N MET A 236 -4.61 -14.11 -5.29
CA MET A 236 -5.33 -12.83 -5.10
C MET A 236 -4.44 -11.77 -4.41
N VAL A 237 -3.26 -11.55 -4.95
CA VAL A 237 -2.20 -10.67 -4.44
C VAL A 237 -1.86 -9.58 -5.44
N THR A 238 -1.01 -8.60 -5.05
CA THR A 238 -0.33 -7.72 -5.99
C THR A 238 0.98 -8.37 -6.46
N SER A 239 1.53 -7.92 -7.58
CA SER A 239 2.77 -8.47 -8.13
C SER A 239 4.04 -7.84 -7.55
N SER A 240 3.91 -6.93 -6.57
CA SER A 240 5.04 -6.35 -5.84
C SER A 240 5.14 -6.92 -4.42
N SER A 241 6.34 -6.91 -3.83
CA SER A 241 6.49 -7.23 -2.41
C SER A 241 6.04 -6.07 -1.54
N THR A 242 5.09 -6.34 -0.64
CA THR A 242 4.48 -5.36 0.26
C THR A 242 5.10 -5.34 1.65
N LEU A 243 6.14 -6.15 1.86
CA LEU A 243 6.78 -6.33 3.16
C LEU A 243 7.87 -5.28 3.41
N ALA A 244 8.03 -4.86 4.66
CA ALA A 244 9.05 -3.89 5.08
C ALA A 244 10.49 -4.29 4.68
N PRO A 245 10.91 -5.58 4.75
CA PRO A 245 12.23 -5.99 4.27
C PRO A 245 12.52 -5.65 2.81
N TYR A 246 11.51 -5.65 1.94
CA TYR A 246 11.68 -5.23 0.55
C TYR A 246 11.95 -3.72 0.43
N GLY A 247 11.61 -2.95 1.44
CA GLY A 247 11.87 -1.51 1.50
C GLY A 247 13.36 -1.18 1.27
N ALA A 248 14.24 -1.99 1.82
CA ALA A 248 15.68 -1.85 1.58
C ALA A 248 16.06 -2.07 0.12
N ILE A 249 15.53 -3.11 -0.53
CA ILE A 249 15.79 -3.44 -1.93
C ILE A 249 15.19 -2.36 -2.84
N GLY A 250 13.92 -1.99 -2.59
CA GLY A 250 13.20 -1.03 -3.43
C GLY A 250 13.65 0.42 -3.30
N ALA A 251 14.33 0.76 -2.20
CA ALA A 251 14.99 2.06 -2.00
C ALA A 251 16.48 2.03 -2.37
N GLY A 252 17.11 0.86 -2.48
CA GLY A 252 18.54 0.71 -2.75
C GLY A 252 19.41 1.04 -1.54
N ILE A 253 19.02 0.64 -0.34
CA ILE A 253 19.78 0.84 0.92
C ILE A 253 20.06 -0.51 1.61
N PRO A 254 21.01 -0.58 2.57
CA PRO A 254 21.25 -1.80 3.34
C PRO A 254 20.04 -2.20 4.18
N ALA A 255 19.69 -3.48 4.19
CA ALA A 255 18.55 -3.99 4.98
C ALA A 255 18.68 -3.70 6.48
N ALA A 256 19.91 -3.79 7.03
CA ALA A 256 20.20 -3.48 8.41
C ALA A 256 19.98 -2.00 8.81
N SER A 257 19.75 -1.12 7.83
CA SER A 257 19.44 0.30 8.09
C SER A 257 18.00 0.50 8.58
N ILE A 258 17.09 -0.44 8.29
CA ILE A 258 15.69 -0.37 8.75
C ILE A 258 15.66 -0.81 10.21
N THR A 259 15.49 0.15 11.11
CA THR A 259 15.48 -0.09 12.56
C THR A 259 14.08 -0.14 13.14
N ASP A 260 13.14 0.52 12.50
CA ASP A 260 11.77 0.66 12.98
C ASP A 260 10.78 0.29 11.87
N VAL A 261 9.79 -0.52 12.23
CA VAL A 261 8.70 -0.92 11.32
C VAL A 261 7.37 -0.61 11.99
N VAL A 262 6.73 0.46 11.51
CA VAL A 262 5.37 0.84 11.90
C VAL A 262 4.39 0.10 10.99
N THR A 263 3.65 -0.84 11.57
CA THR A 263 2.62 -1.57 10.85
C THR A 263 1.25 -0.98 11.14
N VAL A 264 0.56 -0.56 10.10
CA VAL A 264 -0.78 0.03 10.23
C VAL A 264 -1.83 -1.07 10.21
N VAL A 265 -2.76 -1.01 11.16
CA VAL A 265 -3.83 -2.00 11.41
C VAL A 265 -5.15 -1.26 11.58
N LYS A 266 -6.23 -1.73 10.98
CA LYS A 266 -7.58 -1.23 11.24
C LYS A 266 -8.20 -1.89 12.48
N ALA A 267 -9.04 -1.17 13.20
CA ALA A 267 -9.83 -1.71 14.31
C ALA A 267 -10.94 -2.72 13.87
N TYR A 268 -11.18 -2.83 12.57
CA TYR A 268 -11.99 -3.85 11.88
C TYR A 268 -11.26 -4.25 10.59
N SER A 269 -11.81 -5.15 9.79
CA SER A 269 -11.16 -5.58 8.55
C SER A 269 -11.91 -5.08 7.33
N SER A 270 -11.16 -4.72 6.28
CA SER A 270 -11.74 -4.44 4.96
C SER A 270 -10.82 -4.95 3.85
N ALA A 271 -11.40 -5.33 2.72
CA ALA A 271 -10.66 -5.80 1.57
C ALA A 271 -11.27 -5.31 0.26
N VAL A 272 -10.41 -5.06 -0.74
CA VAL A 272 -10.82 -4.80 -2.13
C VAL A 272 -10.43 -6.00 -2.99
N GLY A 273 -11.31 -6.36 -3.94
CA GLY A 273 -11.08 -7.46 -4.87
C GLY A 273 -11.40 -8.83 -4.28
N ALA A 274 -11.05 -9.86 -5.06
CA ALA A 274 -11.30 -11.25 -4.71
C ALA A 274 -10.29 -11.80 -3.69
N GLY A 275 -10.53 -13.00 -3.22
CA GLY A 275 -9.66 -13.77 -2.33
C GLY A 275 -10.27 -14.04 -0.96
N ALA A 276 -9.62 -14.89 -0.19
CA ALA A 276 -10.08 -15.33 1.11
C ALA A 276 -10.17 -14.16 2.12
N PHE A 277 -11.28 -14.12 2.86
CA PHE A 277 -11.52 -13.14 3.91
C PHE A 277 -12.39 -13.80 4.99
N VAL A 278 -11.75 -14.55 5.90
CA VAL A 278 -12.43 -15.44 6.84
C VAL A 278 -13.37 -14.72 7.78
N SER A 279 -12.99 -13.52 8.24
CA SER A 279 -13.82 -12.67 9.13
C SER A 279 -14.85 -11.81 8.41
N GLU A 280 -15.11 -12.06 7.11
CA GLU A 280 -16.06 -11.27 6.31
C GLU A 280 -17.48 -11.32 6.84
N ILE A 281 -18.16 -10.18 6.83
CA ILE A 281 -19.56 -10.02 7.19
C ILE A 281 -20.40 -9.56 6.00
N PHE A 282 -21.70 -9.81 6.03
CA PHE A 282 -22.60 -9.58 4.92
C PHE A 282 -23.91 -8.89 5.38
N GLY A 283 -24.69 -8.40 4.41
CA GLY A 283 -25.99 -7.78 4.67
C GLY A 283 -25.88 -6.44 5.38
N ASP A 284 -26.92 -6.09 6.14
CA ASP A 284 -27.11 -4.77 6.76
C ASP A 284 -25.94 -4.39 7.70
N GLU A 285 -25.36 -5.37 8.39
CA GLU A 285 -24.22 -5.17 9.28
C GLU A 285 -22.98 -4.70 8.50
N ALA A 286 -22.70 -5.34 7.37
CA ALA A 286 -21.59 -4.94 6.49
C ALA A 286 -21.84 -3.58 5.87
N ASP A 287 -23.08 -3.31 5.43
CA ASP A 287 -23.44 -2.04 4.79
C ASP A 287 -23.38 -0.88 5.79
N GLU A 288 -23.82 -1.07 7.03
CA GLU A 288 -23.70 -0.04 8.07
C GLU A 288 -22.24 0.25 8.43
N LEU A 289 -21.42 -0.78 8.64
CA LEU A 289 -19.98 -0.60 8.90
C LEU A 289 -19.29 0.09 7.72
N ARG A 290 -19.62 -0.29 6.48
CA ARG A 290 -19.07 0.34 5.27
C ARG A 290 -19.45 1.81 5.20
N ARG A 291 -20.68 2.15 5.45
CA ARG A 291 -21.18 3.54 5.42
C ARG A 291 -20.51 4.42 6.46
N ARG A 292 -20.23 3.88 7.65
CA ARG A 292 -19.56 4.61 8.75
C ARG A 292 -18.06 4.67 8.61
N GLY A 293 -17.47 3.73 7.88
CA GLY A 293 -16.02 3.57 7.78
C GLY A 293 -15.33 4.77 7.13
N GLY A 294 -14.21 5.18 7.71
CA GLY A 294 -13.35 6.23 7.19
C GLY A 294 -14.03 7.57 6.96
N ASP A 295 -13.38 8.43 6.17
CA ASP A 295 -13.95 9.70 5.72
C ASP A 295 -14.68 9.49 4.37
N GLY A 296 -15.98 9.31 4.43
CA GLY A 296 -16.83 9.09 3.25
C GLY A 296 -17.17 7.63 2.94
N GLY A 297 -16.96 6.72 3.88
CA GLY A 297 -17.27 5.29 3.75
C GLY A 297 -16.12 4.44 3.23
N GLU A 298 -16.28 3.13 3.35
CA GLU A 298 -15.30 2.14 2.92
C GLU A 298 -15.46 1.83 1.41
N PHE A 299 -14.91 2.74 0.59
CA PHE A 299 -14.86 2.62 -0.86
C PHE A 299 -13.42 2.73 -1.36
N GLY A 300 -13.10 2.05 -2.45
CA GLY A 300 -11.76 2.09 -3.03
C GLY A 300 -11.40 3.49 -3.55
N ALA A 301 -10.29 4.07 -3.08
CA ALA A 301 -9.87 5.43 -3.45
C ALA A 301 -9.68 5.60 -4.98
N THR A 302 -9.20 4.57 -5.66
CA THR A 302 -8.95 4.58 -7.11
C THR A 302 -10.18 4.18 -7.93
N THR A 303 -10.93 3.16 -7.48
CA THR A 303 -11.98 2.52 -8.29
C THR A 303 -13.39 2.88 -7.85
N GLY A 304 -13.57 3.48 -6.68
CA GLY A 304 -14.88 3.74 -6.07
C GLY A 304 -15.66 2.47 -5.69
N ARG A 305 -15.07 1.27 -5.84
CA ARG A 305 -15.74 0.01 -5.52
C ARG A 305 -16.00 -0.09 -4.01
N PRO A 306 -17.17 -0.60 -3.58
CA PRO A 306 -17.41 -0.88 -2.18
C PRO A 306 -16.44 -1.93 -1.67
N ARG A 307 -15.82 -1.67 -0.52
CA ARG A 307 -14.95 -2.66 0.13
C ARG A 307 -15.78 -3.74 0.78
N ARG A 308 -15.26 -4.96 0.77
CA ARG A 308 -15.75 -6.07 1.59
C ARG A 308 -15.42 -5.74 3.03
N MET A 309 -16.34 -6.01 3.93
CA MET A 309 -16.21 -5.66 5.34
C MET A 309 -16.09 -6.91 6.20
N GLY A 310 -15.38 -6.82 7.29
CA GLY A 310 -15.21 -7.90 8.25
C GLY A 310 -14.88 -7.39 9.64
N TRP A 311 -15.11 -8.24 10.64
CA TRP A 311 -14.63 -7.95 11.99
C TRP A 311 -13.11 -7.98 12.06
N PHE A 312 -12.55 -7.41 13.11
CA PHE A 312 -11.11 -7.48 13.33
C PHE A 312 -10.63 -8.94 13.28
N ASP A 313 -9.66 -9.22 12.45
CA ASP A 313 -9.10 -10.55 12.24
C ASP A 313 -7.74 -10.66 12.91
N ALA A 314 -7.72 -11.21 14.13
CA ALA A 314 -6.50 -11.35 14.89
C ALA A 314 -5.53 -12.37 14.30
N VAL A 315 -6.04 -13.42 13.62
CA VAL A 315 -5.19 -14.45 12.98
C VAL A 315 -4.42 -13.84 11.80
N ALA A 316 -5.17 -13.18 10.90
CA ALA A 316 -4.59 -12.51 9.74
C ALA A 316 -3.63 -11.38 10.15
N THR A 317 -4.02 -10.57 11.16
CA THR A 317 -3.22 -9.44 11.62
C THR A 317 -1.94 -9.91 12.33
N ARG A 318 -2.00 -10.92 13.18
CA ARG A 318 -0.82 -11.53 13.83
C ARG A 318 0.16 -12.04 12.79
N TYR A 319 -0.32 -12.73 11.77
CA TYR A 319 0.52 -13.17 10.66
C TYR A 319 1.17 -11.99 9.96
N GLY A 320 0.38 -10.96 9.62
CA GLY A 320 0.87 -9.77 8.94
C GLY A 320 1.96 -9.03 9.72
N VAL A 321 1.76 -8.79 11.01
CA VAL A 321 2.77 -8.09 11.85
C VAL A 321 4.07 -8.91 12.00
N ARG A 322 3.96 -10.24 12.05
CA ARG A 322 5.15 -11.13 12.05
C ARG A 322 5.92 -11.04 10.74
N MET A 323 5.23 -11.09 9.57
CA MET A 323 5.87 -10.99 8.25
C MET A 323 6.52 -9.63 8.03
N GLN A 324 5.96 -8.57 8.57
CA GLN A 324 6.54 -7.22 8.49
C GLN A 324 7.76 -7.03 9.39
N GLY A 325 7.95 -7.85 10.41
CA GLY A 325 8.96 -7.61 11.44
C GLY A 325 8.63 -6.37 12.29
N THR A 326 7.36 -6.21 12.63
CA THR A 326 6.78 -5.05 13.30
C THR A 326 7.47 -4.70 14.62
N THR A 327 7.86 -3.45 14.77
CA THR A 327 8.34 -2.88 16.04
C THR A 327 7.26 -2.05 16.74
N GLU A 328 6.35 -1.45 15.96
CA GLU A 328 5.26 -0.61 16.45
C GLU A 328 4.01 -0.81 15.60
N VAL A 329 2.84 -0.71 16.21
CA VAL A 329 1.54 -0.76 15.54
C VAL A 329 0.83 0.57 15.67
N ALA A 330 0.31 1.07 14.54
CA ALA A 330 -0.66 2.16 14.48
C ALA A 330 -2.07 1.59 14.22
N LEU A 331 -2.92 1.62 15.23
CA LEU A 331 -4.32 1.17 15.15
C LEU A 331 -5.19 2.32 14.63
N THR A 332 -5.88 2.11 13.52
CA THR A 332 -6.68 3.14 12.85
C THR A 332 -8.18 2.87 12.90
N VAL A 333 -8.97 3.89 12.61
CA VAL A 333 -10.44 3.88 12.48
C VAL A 333 -11.20 3.32 13.69
N LEU A 334 -10.64 3.52 14.88
CA LEU A 334 -11.25 3.06 16.12
C LEU A 334 -12.59 3.77 16.41
N ASP A 335 -12.66 5.07 16.09
CA ASP A 335 -13.86 5.92 16.21
C ASP A 335 -15.09 5.36 15.49
N VAL A 336 -14.87 4.61 14.41
CA VAL A 336 -15.95 4.03 13.59
C VAL A 336 -16.80 3.03 14.37
N LEU A 337 -16.23 2.32 15.34
CA LEU A 337 -16.91 1.28 16.12
C LEU A 337 -17.77 1.81 17.27
N GLY A 338 -17.73 3.12 17.54
CA GLY A 338 -18.45 3.75 18.68
C GLY A 338 -19.98 3.63 18.64
N TYR A 339 -20.59 3.09 17.58
CA TYR A 339 -22.03 2.86 17.49
C TYR A 339 -22.47 1.48 17.98
N LEU A 340 -21.53 0.55 18.19
CA LEU A 340 -21.80 -0.84 18.52
C LEU A 340 -22.01 -1.04 20.04
N ASP A 341 -22.94 -1.92 20.39
CA ASP A 341 -23.11 -2.43 21.76
C ASP A 341 -22.09 -3.54 22.06
N GLU A 342 -21.83 -4.36 21.06
CA GLU A 342 -20.91 -5.49 21.10
C GLU A 342 -20.04 -5.50 19.84
N ILE A 343 -18.75 -5.82 19.99
CA ILE A 343 -17.79 -5.86 18.90
C ILE A 343 -17.19 -7.26 18.79
N PRO A 344 -17.57 -8.03 17.77
CA PRO A 344 -16.94 -9.32 17.50
C PRO A 344 -15.49 -9.16 17.02
N MET A 345 -14.62 -10.08 17.44
CA MET A 345 -13.22 -10.21 17.02
C MET A 345 -12.97 -11.66 16.61
N CYS A 346 -12.43 -11.88 15.43
CA CYS A 346 -12.00 -13.20 14.97
C CYS A 346 -10.66 -13.56 15.63
N VAL A 347 -10.68 -14.49 16.59
CA VAL A 347 -9.51 -14.89 17.39
C VAL A 347 -8.92 -16.24 16.99
N GLY A 348 -9.55 -16.94 16.06
CA GLY A 348 -9.12 -18.23 15.55
C GLY A 348 -9.86 -18.60 14.26
N TYR A 349 -9.35 -19.59 13.55
CA TYR A 349 -10.00 -20.21 12.39
C TYR A 349 -10.31 -21.66 12.68
N GLU A 350 -11.56 -22.08 12.44
CA GLU A 350 -11.95 -23.49 12.43
C GLU A 350 -11.81 -24.05 11.03
N ILE A 351 -10.99 -25.09 10.87
CA ILE A 351 -10.74 -25.80 9.62
C ILE A 351 -10.84 -27.29 9.88
N ASP A 352 -11.75 -27.97 9.18
CA ASP A 352 -11.99 -29.41 9.33
C ASP A 352 -12.17 -29.86 10.80
N GLY A 353 -12.90 -29.04 11.60
CA GLY A 353 -13.20 -29.28 13.01
C GLY A 353 -12.05 -28.98 13.98
N LYS A 354 -10.95 -28.39 13.52
CA LYS A 354 -9.81 -27.98 14.35
C LYS A 354 -9.69 -26.45 14.37
N ILE A 355 -9.44 -25.91 15.54
CA ILE A 355 -9.19 -24.46 15.69
C ILE A 355 -7.69 -24.20 15.61
N THR A 356 -7.31 -23.24 14.79
CA THR A 356 -5.93 -22.74 14.67
C THR A 356 -5.89 -21.23 14.89
N LYS A 357 -4.78 -20.76 15.43
CA LYS A 357 -4.41 -19.34 15.49
C LYS A 357 -3.30 -18.99 14.49
N ASP A 358 -2.77 -19.96 13.78
CA ASP A 358 -1.81 -19.77 12.70
C ASP A 358 -2.54 -19.52 11.38
N PHE A 359 -2.02 -18.58 10.59
CA PHE A 359 -2.60 -18.22 9.30
C PHE A 359 -2.29 -19.29 8.25
N PRO A 360 -3.31 -19.97 7.70
CA PRO A 360 -3.10 -21.10 6.79
C PRO A 360 -2.91 -20.65 5.33
N THR A 361 -2.57 -21.58 4.47
CA THR A 361 -2.48 -21.36 3.01
C THR A 361 -3.86 -21.15 2.38
N THR A 362 -3.91 -20.52 1.21
CA THR A 362 -5.17 -20.15 0.53
C THR A 362 -6.19 -21.30 0.40
N PRO A 363 -5.82 -22.54 0.00
CA PRO A 363 -6.81 -23.63 -0.09
C PRO A 363 -7.45 -24.01 1.25
N GLN A 364 -6.79 -23.75 2.36
CA GLN A 364 -7.33 -23.95 3.71
C GLN A 364 -8.17 -22.76 4.16
N LEU A 365 -7.74 -21.53 3.79
CA LEU A 365 -8.52 -20.31 4.07
C LEU A 365 -9.91 -20.35 3.45
N GLU A 366 -10.07 -20.94 2.26
CA GLU A 366 -11.37 -21.11 1.58
C GLU A 366 -12.35 -21.99 2.35
N LYS A 367 -11.86 -22.86 3.23
CA LYS A 367 -12.66 -23.73 4.09
C LYS A 367 -12.81 -23.21 5.52
N ALA A 368 -12.03 -22.19 5.88
CA ALA A 368 -11.96 -21.68 7.23
C ALA A 368 -13.26 -20.95 7.63
N LYS A 369 -13.64 -21.14 8.89
CA LYS A 369 -14.71 -20.40 9.54
C LYS A 369 -14.15 -19.56 10.67
N PRO A 370 -14.64 -18.33 10.90
CA PRO A 370 -14.13 -17.49 11.97
C PRO A 370 -14.60 -18.03 13.33
N VAL A 371 -13.68 -18.07 14.29
CA VAL A 371 -13.99 -18.26 15.71
C VAL A 371 -14.04 -16.87 16.35
N LEU A 372 -15.25 -16.43 16.71
CA LEU A 372 -15.48 -15.07 17.19
C LEU A 372 -15.47 -15.03 18.74
N LYS A 373 -14.83 -13.97 19.27
CA LYS A 373 -14.93 -13.52 20.65
C LYS A 373 -15.60 -12.16 20.65
N THR A 374 -16.70 -12.02 21.36
CA THR A 374 -17.41 -10.75 21.46
C THR A 374 -16.86 -9.91 22.61
N MET A 375 -16.62 -8.63 22.36
CA MET A 375 -16.16 -7.64 23.32
C MET A 375 -17.27 -6.59 23.53
N PRO A 376 -17.44 -6.01 24.73
CA PRO A 376 -18.34 -4.87 24.93
C PRO A 376 -17.93 -3.68 24.06
N GLY A 377 -18.91 -3.02 23.43
CA GLY A 377 -18.72 -1.75 22.74
C GLY A 377 -18.79 -0.56 23.70
N TRP A 378 -18.28 0.58 23.32
CA TRP A 378 -18.24 1.77 24.18
C TRP A 378 -19.36 2.78 23.94
N LYS A 379 -20.15 2.65 22.89
CA LYS A 379 -21.36 3.44 22.59
C LYS A 379 -21.18 4.96 22.78
N SER A 380 -20.04 5.48 22.43
CA SER A 380 -19.74 6.91 22.51
C SER A 380 -18.82 7.38 21.40
N ASP A 381 -18.87 8.68 21.09
CA ASP A 381 -17.91 9.32 20.21
C ASP A 381 -16.59 9.53 20.97
N ILE A 382 -15.50 9.06 20.40
CA ILE A 382 -14.15 9.17 20.96
C ILE A 382 -13.27 10.19 20.19
N ARG A 383 -13.84 10.85 19.17
CA ARG A 383 -13.14 11.90 18.43
C ARG A 383 -12.81 13.08 19.35
N GLY A 384 -11.64 13.67 19.16
CA GLY A 384 -11.19 14.79 19.98
C GLY A 384 -10.60 14.41 21.34
N ILE A 385 -10.66 13.13 21.77
CA ILE A 385 -9.92 12.66 22.93
C ILE A 385 -8.43 12.59 22.55
N THR A 386 -7.58 13.20 23.37
CA THR A 386 -6.13 13.31 23.13
C THR A 386 -5.30 12.45 24.09
N ASN A 387 -5.86 12.08 25.25
CA ASN A 387 -5.19 11.25 26.24
C ASN A 387 -5.73 9.84 26.21
N TYR A 388 -4.84 8.84 26.23
CA TYR A 388 -5.21 7.44 26.19
C TYR A 388 -6.12 7.02 27.33
N GLU A 389 -5.82 7.49 28.54
CA GLU A 389 -6.53 7.16 29.79
C GLU A 389 -7.95 7.76 29.85
N GLU A 390 -8.27 8.73 28.97
CA GLU A 390 -9.62 9.33 28.87
C GLU A 390 -10.58 8.55 27.96
N LEU A 391 -10.04 7.55 27.22
CA LEU A 391 -10.88 6.67 26.42
C LEU A 391 -11.81 5.83 27.32
N PRO A 392 -13.03 5.51 26.85
CA PRO A 392 -13.93 4.59 27.56
C PRO A 392 -13.24 3.28 27.92
N VAL A 393 -13.56 2.69 29.06
CA VAL A 393 -12.93 1.46 29.56
C VAL A 393 -13.11 0.29 28.58
N GLU A 394 -14.25 0.18 27.90
CA GLU A 394 -14.52 -0.83 26.87
C GLU A 394 -13.60 -0.63 25.66
N CYS A 395 -13.34 0.61 25.29
CA CYS A 395 -12.41 0.97 24.21
C CYS A 395 -10.97 0.59 24.57
N LEU A 396 -10.52 0.91 25.79
CA LEU A 396 -9.21 0.49 26.31
C LEU A 396 -9.06 -1.03 26.31
N ASN A 397 -10.09 -1.76 26.79
CA ASN A 397 -10.11 -3.22 26.80
C ASN A 397 -10.03 -3.81 25.39
N TYR A 398 -10.70 -3.20 24.41
CA TYR A 398 -10.64 -3.63 23.01
C TYR A 398 -9.23 -3.45 22.42
N ILE A 399 -8.58 -2.30 22.65
CA ILE A 399 -7.20 -2.05 22.21
C ILE A 399 -6.23 -3.06 22.84
N GLU A 400 -6.36 -3.30 24.16
CA GLU A 400 -5.51 -4.26 24.87
C GLU A 400 -5.73 -5.70 24.39
N ALA A 401 -6.98 -6.08 24.09
CA ALA A 401 -7.30 -7.39 23.54
C ALA A 401 -6.69 -7.58 22.14
N ILE A 402 -6.75 -6.56 21.26
CA ILE A 402 -6.07 -6.59 19.95
C ILE A 402 -4.57 -6.77 20.17
N GLU A 403 -3.95 -5.94 21.00
CA GLU A 403 -2.51 -5.97 21.27
C GLU A 403 -2.04 -7.35 21.74
N GLN A 404 -2.80 -7.98 22.64
CA GLN A 404 -2.52 -9.34 23.13
C GLN A 404 -2.64 -10.40 22.03
N GLU A 405 -3.70 -10.33 21.21
CA GLU A 405 -3.95 -11.32 20.16
C GLU A 405 -2.97 -11.22 19.00
N ILE A 406 -2.49 -10.02 18.67
CA ILE A 406 -1.51 -9.83 17.58
C ILE A 406 -0.05 -9.97 18.03
N GLU A 407 0.22 -9.96 19.35
CA GLU A 407 1.55 -10.08 19.94
C GLU A 407 2.53 -8.96 19.51
N ALA A 408 2.02 -7.74 19.30
CA ALA A 408 2.80 -6.59 18.83
C ALA A 408 2.36 -5.30 19.51
N PRO A 409 3.29 -4.37 19.85
CA PRO A 409 2.96 -3.17 20.62
C PRO A 409 2.14 -2.17 19.83
N ILE A 410 0.94 -1.83 20.30
CA ILE A 410 0.16 -0.72 19.78
C ILE A 410 0.63 0.55 20.48
N THR A 411 1.31 1.43 19.75
CA THR A 411 1.87 2.69 20.27
C THR A 411 1.13 3.93 19.79
N MET A 412 0.33 3.79 18.73
CA MET A 412 -0.46 4.85 18.15
C MET A 412 -1.90 4.38 17.94
N VAL A 413 -2.88 5.20 18.34
CA VAL A 413 -4.32 4.94 18.18
C VAL A 413 -4.95 6.14 17.48
N SER A 414 -5.46 5.91 16.27
CA SER A 414 -6.16 6.93 15.50
C SER A 414 -7.67 6.86 15.81
N ASN A 415 -8.21 7.97 16.29
CA ASN A 415 -9.59 8.14 16.71
C ASN A 415 -10.38 9.16 15.87
N GLY A 416 -9.91 9.46 14.66
CA GLY A 416 -10.58 10.32 13.69
C GLY A 416 -9.81 10.44 12.38
N PRO A 417 -10.32 11.15 11.35
CA PRO A 417 -9.71 11.21 10.02
C PRO A 417 -8.55 12.20 9.91
N GLY A 418 -8.49 13.24 10.77
CA GLY A 418 -7.50 14.30 10.71
C GLY A 418 -6.10 13.87 11.14
N ARG A 419 -5.09 14.59 10.64
CA ARG A 419 -3.65 14.34 10.94
C ARG A 419 -3.36 14.26 12.44
N HIS A 420 -3.96 15.15 13.24
CA HIS A 420 -3.71 15.27 14.67
C HIS A 420 -4.60 14.38 15.55
N GLU A 421 -5.52 13.63 14.96
CA GLU A 421 -6.42 12.73 15.68
C GLU A 421 -5.75 11.37 15.87
N ILE A 422 -4.59 11.39 16.54
CA ILE A 422 -3.78 10.22 16.89
C ILE A 422 -3.34 10.37 18.34
N ILE A 423 -3.64 9.36 19.14
CA ILE A 423 -3.23 9.24 20.54
C ILE A 423 -1.98 8.39 20.60
N HIS A 424 -0.90 8.92 21.18
CA HIS A 424 0.30 8.15 21.48
C HIS A 424 0.21 7.49 22.85
N ARG A 425 0.63 6.23 22.94
CA ARG A 425 0.65 5.49 24.21
C ARG A 425 1.92 4.66 24.37
N LYS A 426 2.24 4.33 25.59
CA LYS A 426 3.25 3.31 25.91
C LYS A 426 2.57 1.94 25.95
N SER A 427 3.08 1.00 25.18
CA SER A 427 2.62 -0.39 25.22
C SER A 427 3.39 -1.18 26.29
N LYS A 428 2.71 -2.16 26.90
CA LYS A 428 3.36 -3.15 27.79
C LYS A 428 4.30 -4.08 27.02
N PHE A 429 4.15 -4.18 25.69
CA PHE A 429 4.98 -4.98 24.78
C PHE A 429 6.12 -4.18 24.15
N SER A 430 6.20 -2.85 24.36
CA SER A 430 7.33 -2.04 23.89
C SER A 430 8.62 -2.49 24.57
N LYS A 431 9.67 -2.72 23.77
CA LYS A 431 11.00 -3.11 24.24
C LYS A 431 11.77 -1.93 24.83
#